data_c1f9af8cbdfd9017a0d22a42dea8d6c9
#
_entry.id   c1f9af8cbdfd9017a0d22a42dea8d6c9
#
_cell.length_a   1.000
_cell.length_b   1.000
_cell.length_c   1.000
_cell.angle_alpha   90.00
_cell.angle_beta   90.00
_cell.angle_gamma   90.00
#
_symmetry.space_group_name_H-M   'P 1'
#
loop_
_entity.id
_entity.type
_entity.pdbx_description
1 polymer ?
#
loop_
_entity_poly.entity_id
_entity_poly.type
_entity_poly.pdbx_seq_one_letter_code
_entity_poly.pdbx_strand_id
1 'polypeptide(L)'
;KILETNVVNGGIKVIWETENNTNYRLYCKTEGKGWTKVCDSKTGVVTHKNLQPNKTYTYTVRAISSDAKKYLSGYDPVGMSAKYVATPKISKTEVTYDGIKLTWNKVAGAEKYRVYYKDGEGWNKLADTTGNSYLDMGLVSRELSIKDNSVNGQYIYTVRCISSNGKAFQSGYDTKGSKANLGNECPEIVRVDSMHGGITVSWTDVCEDNSKYRIYVKEKGSWKKLADTTNNYYTHKNVKAGQTYTYTVRCVSKDGKKFTSIYNPSGVTFKYKTTDKTRDAYIDYLLKHESEWLPELKVGNVALAGVQFADLDFDGVPELIVQEAGDKEYYLNAKVYTFKDGKFSLVGFEDRKSVV
;
A
#
# COMPACT_ATOMS: atom_id res chain seq x y z
N LYS A 1 -7.08 1.55 49.54
CA LYS A 1 -7.89 2.36 48.58
C LYS A 1 -7.55 2.01 47.17
N ILE A 2 -8.57 1.95 46.22
CA ILE A 2 -8.28 1.83 44.79
C ILE A 2 -7.76 3.16 44.31
N LEU A 3 -6.64 3.08 43.55
CA LEU A 3 -5.97 4.22 42.93
C LEU A 3 -6.42 4.42 41.49
N GLU A 4 -6.61 3.30 40.77
CA GLU A 4 -6.84 3.40 39.31
C GLU A 4 -7.64 2.17 38.81
N THR A 5 -8.49 2.41 37.82
CA THR A 5 -9.15 1.38 37.01
C THR A 5 -8.98 1.68 35.53
N ASN A 6 -8.24 0.84 34.81
CA ASN A 6 -7.95 1.02 33.38
C ASN A 6 -8.45 -0.13 32.54
N VAL A 7 -9.13 0.19 31.43
CA VAL A 7 -9.50 -0.82 30.45
C VAL A 7 -8.27 -1.21 29.64
N VAL A 8 -7.94 -2.50 29.70
CA VAL A 8 -6.79 -3.08 28.99
C VAL A 8 -7.25 -4.17 28.03
N ASN A 9 -6.33 -4.74 27.27
CA ASN A 9 -6.67 -5.86 26.40
C ASN A 9 -7.19 -7.05 27.24
N GLY A 10 -8.44 -7.44 27.01
CA GLY A 10 -9.09 -8.58 27.65
C GLY A 10 -9.61 -8.35 29.07
N GLY A 11 -9.63 -7.11 29.60
CA GLY A 11 -10.15 -6.88 30.94
C GLY A 11 -10.05 -5.46 31.47
N ILE A 12 -10.27 -5.31 32.78
CA ILE A 12 -10.05 -4.08 33.54
C ILE A 12 -8.90 -4.31 34.51
N LYS A 13 -7.82 -3.55 34.38
CA LYS A 13 -6.72 -3.51 35.32
C LYS A 13 -7.11 -2.61 36.49
N VAL A 14 -7.09 -3.14 37.70
CA VAL A 14 -7.37 -2.43 38.94
C VAL A 14 -6.09 -2.34 39.75
N ILE A 15 -5.77 -1.14 40.23
CA ILE A 15 -4.58 -0.84 41.03
C ILE A 15 -5.01 -0.21 42.34
N TRP A 16 -4.41 -0.65 43.46
CA TRP A 16 -4.69 -0.13 44.80
C TRP A 16 -3.44 0.02 45.64
N GLU A 17 -3.57 0.80 46.70
CA GLU A 17 -2.52 0.99 47.71
C GLU A 17 -2.24 -0.30 48.46
N THR A 18 -1.01 -0.61 48.71
CA THR A 18 -0.57 -1.80 49.44
C THR A 18 0.24 -1.45 50.70
N GLU A 19 0.09 -2.26 51.73
CA GLU A 19 0.93 -2.29 52.93
C GLU A 19 1.75 -3.57 52.94
N ASN A 20 2.94 -3.51 53.53
CA ASN A 20 3.81 -4.68 53.62
C ASN A 20 3.14 -5.87 54.29
N ASN A 21 3.36 -7.08 53.77
CA ASN A 21 2.85 -8.34 54.28
C ASN A 21 1.31 -8.45 54.43
N THR A 22 0.57 -7.61 53.68
CA THR A 22 -0.90 -7.60 53.71
C THR A 22 -1.48 -8.30 52.47
N ASN A 23 -2.45 -9.20 52.72
CA ASN A 23 -3.26 -9.78 51.66
C ASN A 23 -4.50 -8.93 51.42
N TYR A 24 -4.97 -8.92 50.18
CA TYR A 24 -6.11 -8.13 49.76
C TYR A 24 -7.15 -9.00 49.07
N ARG A 25 -8.43 -8.66 49.26
CA ARG A 25 -9.55 -9.22 48.49
C ARG A 25 -10.19 -8.14 47.67
N LEU A 26 -10.17 -8.35 46.34
CA LEU A 26 -10.81 -7.48 45.36
C LEU A 26 -12.25 -7.93 45.13
N TYR A 27 -13.15 -6.98 45.16
CA TYR A 27 -14.57 -7.15 44.86
C TYR A 27 -14.96 -6.32 43.64
N CYS A 28 -15.99 -6.78 42.95
CA CYS A 28 -16.66 -5.98 41.93
C CYS A 28 -18.17 -6.05 42.06
N LYS A 29 -18.84 -5.02 41.58
CA LYS A 29 -20.30 -5.00 41.37
C LYS A 29 -20.62 -4.42 40.00
N THR A 30 -21.76 -4.79 39.44
CA THR A 30 -22.39 -4.14 38.28
C THR A 30 -23.69 -3.52 38.76
N GLU A 31 -24.25 -2.61 37.92
CA GLU A 31 -25.50 -1.95 38.21
C GLU A 31 -26.59 -2.93 38.65
N GLY A 32 -27.29 -2.61 39.75
CA GLY A 32 -28.35 -3.45 40.34
C GLY A 32 -27.88 -4.72 41.03
N LYS A 33 -26.56 -4.96 41.16
CA LYS A 33 -26.00 -6.14 41.81
C LYS A 33 -25.14 -5.81 43.03
N GLY A 34 -25.09 -6.74 44.01
CA GLY A 34 -24.20 -6.63 45.16
C GLY A 34 -22.74 -6.90 44.82
N TRP A 35 -21.88 -6.68 45.82
CA TRP A 35 -20.45 -6.97 45.72
C TRP A 35 -20.18 -8.47 45.60
N THR A 36 -19.42 -8.87 44.60
CA THR A 36 -18.94 -10.24 44.39
C THR A 36 -17.42 -10.28 44.44
N LYS A 37 -16.86 -11.33 45.03
CA LYS A 37 -15.39 -11.54 45.07
C LYS A 37 -14.86 -11.76 43.66
N VAL A 38 -13.81 -11.04 43.32
CA VAL A 38 -13.04 -11.26 42.09
C VAL A 38 -11.89 -12.22 42.38
N CYS A 39 -11.03 -11.87 43.34
CA CYS A 39 -9.87 -12.69 43.72
C CYS A 39 -9.27 -12.21 45.03
N ASP A 40 -8.36 -13.01 45.58
CA ASP A 40 -7.42 -12.61 46.62
C ASP A 40 -6.04 -12.36 45.99
N SER A 41 -5.29 -11.36 46.46
CA SER A 41 -3.99 -10.96 45.91
C SER A 41 -3.06 -10.45 47.01
N LYS A 42 -1.77 -10.72 46.84
CA LYS A 42 -0.69 -10.13 47.64
C LYS A 42 -0.09 -8.89 46.98
N THR A 43 -0.47 -8.64 45.73
CA THR A 43 0.00 -7.48 44.96
C THR A 43 -1.07 -6.41 44.87
N GLY A 44 -0.69 -5.15 44.69
CA GLY A 44 -1.59 -4.01 44.51
C GLY A 44 -2.21 -3.90 43.13
N VAL A 45 -2.16 -4.96 42.31
CA VAL A 45 -2.62 -4.91 40.92
C VAL A 45 -3.26 -6.25 40.51
N VAL A 46 -4.42 -6.18 39.87
CA VAL A 46 -5.10 -7.33 39.27
C VAL A 46 -5.78 -6.91 37.95
N THR A 47 -5.78 -7.79 36.97
CA THR A 47 -6.62 -7.64 35.79
C THR A 47 -7.83 -8.54 35.86
N HIS A 48 -9.02 -7.96 36.01
CA HIS A 48 -10.30 -8.67 35.99
C HIS A 48 -10.66 -8.99 34.53
N LYS A 49 -10.68 -10.28 34.22
CA LYS A 49 -10.94 -10.82 32.88
C LYS A 49 -12.35 -11.34 32.70
N ASN A 50 -12.68 -11.79 31.47
CA ASN A 50 -13.98 -12.41 31.15
C ASN A 50 -15.17 -11.48 31.39
N LEU A 51 -15.01 -10.20 31.18
CA LEU A 51 -16.02 -9.18 31.37
C LEU A 51 -16.95 -9.12 30.15
N GLN A 52 -18.23 -8.79 30.42
CA GLN A 52 -19.18 -8.53 29.34
C GLN A 52 -18.97 -7.12 28.78
N PRO A 53 -18.86 -6.97 27.46
CA PRO A 53 -18.69 -5.65 26.83
C PRO A 53 -19.87 -4.71 27.12
N ASN A 54 -19.57 -3.42 27.10
CA ASN A 54 -20.53 -2.32 27.30
C ASN A 54 -21.18 -2.27 28.69
N LYS A 55 -20.56 -2.93 29.69
CA LYS A 55 -21.02 -2.85 31.10
C LYS A 55 -20.03 -2.08 31.96
N THR A 56 -20.56 -1.38 32.94
CA THR A 56 -19.78 -0.70 33.99
C THR A 56 -19.56 -1.63 35.16
N TYR A 57 -18.30 -1.75 35.57
CA TYR A 57 -17.86 -2.52 36.73
C TYR A 57 -17.29 -1.57 37.76
N THR A 58 -17.78 -1.67 38.99
CA THR A 58 -17.31 -0.88 40.13
C THR A 58 -16.53 -1.79 41.06
N TYR A 59 -15.38 -1.33 41.52
CA TYR A 59 -14.43 -2.12 42.31
C TYR A 59 -14.24 -1.53 43.68
N THR A 60 -14.03 -2.41 44.68
CA THR A 60 -13.54 -2.07 46.00
C THR A 60 -12.59 -3.16 46.49
N VAL A 61 -11.74 -2.81 47.45
CA VAL A 61 -10.74 -3.73 48.01
C VAL A 61 -10.74 -3.68 49.54
N ARG A 62 -10.47 -4.82 50.17
CA ARG A 62 -10.30 -4.95 51.62
C ARG A 62 -9.01 -5.68 51.92
N ALA A 63 -8.33 -5.28 52.99
CA ALA A 63 -7.28 -6.09 53.59
C ALA A 63 -7.87 -7.31 54.30
N ILE A 64 -7.21 -8.46 54.20
CA ILE A 64 -7.62 -9.73 54.80
C ILE A 64 -6.46 -10.40 55.54
N SER A 65 -6.76 -11.26 56.49
CA SER A 65 -5.76 -12.08 57.20
C SER A 65 -5.02 -13.03 56.23
N SER A 66 -3.87 -13.51 56.62
CA SER A 66 -3.03 -14.42 55.81
C SER A 66 -3.76 -15.72 55.43
N ASP A 67 -4.66 -16.20 56.29
CA ASP A 67 -5.53 -17.36 56.07
C ASP A 67 -6.84 -17.03 55.34
N ALA A 68 -7.03 -15.76 54.95
CA ALA A 68 -8.18 -15.20 54.25
C ALA A 68 -9.53 -15.34 54.99
N LYS A 69 -9.52 -15.63 56.31
CA LYS A 69 -10.74 -15.85 57.09
C LYS A 69 -11.29 -14.58 57.72
N LYS A 70 -10.46 -13.58 57.97
CA LYS A 70 -10.86 -12.33 58.63
C LYS A 70 -10.58 -11.12 57.73
N TYR A 71 -11.47 -10.10 57.81
CA TYR A 71 -11.24 -8.80 57.27
C TYR A 71 -10.44 -7.94 58.24
N LEU A 72 -9.38 -7.32 57.75
CA LEU A 72 -8.51 -6.45 58.54
C LEU A 72 -8.80 -4.96 58.30
N SER A 73 -9.58 -4.65 57.26
CA SER A 73 -10.01 -3.28 56.97
C SER A 73 -11.49 -3.18 56.62
N GLY A 74 -12.03 -1.98 56.69
CA GLY A 74 -13.27 -1.60 56.03
C GLY A 74 -13.11 -1.68 54.48
N TYR A 75 -14.13 -1.17 53.81
CA TYR A 75 -14.08 -1.03 52.33
C TYR A 75 -14.79 0.25 51.93
N ASP A 76 -14.45 0.74 50.72
CA ASP A 76 -15.12 1.88 50.12
C ASP A 76 -16.45 1.40 49.49
N PRO A 77 -17.63 1.80 50.03
CA PRO A 77 -18.92 1.39 49.48
C PRO A 77 -19.26 2.05 48.13
N VAL A 78 -18.65 3.17 47.82
CA VAL A 78 -18.76 3.84 46.50
C VAL A 78 -17.96 3.09 45.45
N GLY A 79 -16.70 2.85 45.77
CA GLY A 79 -15.74 2.19 44.85
C GLY A 79 -15.33 3.04 43.67
N MET A 80 -14.51 2.45 42.80
CA MET A 80 -14.06 3.08 41.57
C MET A 80 -14.56 2.31 40.35
N SER A 81 -15.16 3.00 39.40
CA SER A 81 -15.86 2.40 38.27
C SER A 81 -15.08 2.54 36.95
N ALA A 82 -15.17 1.51 36.13
CA ALA A 82 -14.76 1.58 34.72
C ALA A 82 -15.78 0.90 33.81
N LYS A 83 -16.09 1.49 32.68
CA LYS A 83 -16.93 0.86 31.66
C LYS A 83 -16.04 -0.02 30.77
N TYR A 84 -16.32 -1.32 30.74
CA TYR A 84 -15.56 -2.24 29.91
C TYR A 84 -16.02 -2.15 28.46
N VAL A 85 -15.11 -1.76 27.58
CA VAL A 85 -15.27 -1.81 26.13
C VAL A 85 -14.23 -2.80 25.60
N ALA A 86 -14.69 -3.76 24.80
CA ALA A 86 -13.81 -4.79 24.27
C ALA A 86 -12.76 -4.18 23.34
N THR A 87 -11.60 -4.82 23.28
CA THR A 87 -10.55 -4.43 22.34
C THR A 87 -11.01 -4.71 20.91
N PRO A 88 -11.01 -3.71 20.02
CA PRO A 88 -11.28 -3.95 18.61
C PRO A 88 -10.19 -4.85 18.02
N LYS A 89 -10.59 -5.72 17.09
CA LYS A 89 -9.65 -6.58 16.35
C LYS A 89 -9.76 -6.26 14.87
N ILE A 90 -8.64 -5.98 14.23
CA ILE A 90 -8.57 -5.89 12.78
C ILE A 90 -8.84 -7.28 12.23
N SER A 91 -9.92 -7.42 11.48
CA SER A 91 -10.37 -8.68 10.87
C SER A 91 -9.85 -8.84 9.45
N LYS A 92 -9.52 -7.74 8.77
CA LYS A 92 -8.99 -7.73 7.41
C LYS A 92 -8.03 -6.57 7.20
N THR A 93 -6.90 -6.87 6.58
CA THR A 93 -5.98 -5.92 5.97
C THR A 93 -5.97 -6.19 4.47
N GLU A 94 -6.19 -5.19 3.65
CA GLU A 94 -6.32 -5.32 2.20
C GLU A 94 -5.47 -4.24 1.52
N VAL A 95 -4.47 -4.67 0.76
CA VAL A 95 -3.66 -3.77 -0.04
C VAL A 95 -4.46 -3.41 -1.29
N THR A 96 -4.66 -2.12 -1.51
CA THR A 96 -5.38 -1.55 -2.66
C THR A 96 -4.46 -0.58 -3.40
N TYR A 97 -4.85 -0.14 -4.59
CA TYR A 97 -4.10 0.87 -5.35
C TYR A 97 -3.94 2.18 -4.58
N ASP A 98 -4.95 2.57 -3.81
CA ASP A 98 -4.95 3.82 -3.05
C ASP A 98 -4.25 3.70 -1.67
N GLY A 99 -3.85 2.50 -1.25
CA GLY A 99 -3.24 2.28 0.05
C GLY A 99 -3.66 0.98 0.74
N ILE A 100 -3.50 0.92 2.05
CA ILE A 100 -3.91 -0.24 2.86
C ILE A 100 -5.25 0.03 3.53
N LYS A 101 -6.27 -0.75 3.15
CA LYS A 101 -7.59 -0.73 3.79
C LYS A 101 -7.62 -1.68 4.98
N LEU A 102 -7.93 -1.12 6.13
CA LEU A 102 -8.15 -1.82 7.39
C LEU A 102 -9.64 -1.98 7.64
N THR A 103 -10.05 -3.14 8.11
CA THR A 103 -11.42 -3.38 8.57
C THR A 103 -11.37 -4.12 9.91
N TRP A 104 -12.21 -3.70 10.86
CA TRP A 104 -12.30 -4.34 12.19
C TRP A 104 -13.75 -4.58 12.59
N ASN A 105 -13.94 -5.40 13.62
CA ASN A 105 -15.26 -5.66 14.17
C ASN A 105 -15.80 -4.42 14.90
N LYS A 106 -17.08 -4.12 14.72
CA LYS A 106 -17.77 -3.13 15.57
C LYS A 106 -17.75 -3.59 17.01
N VAL A 107 -17.44 -2.68 17.93
CA VAL A 107 -17.37 -2.96 19.37
C VAL A 107 -18.53 -2.31 20.07
N ALA A 108 -19.29 -3.09 20.83
CA ALA A 108 -20.43 -2.59 21.61
C ALA A 108 -19.97 -1.55 22.65
N GLY A 109 -20.61 -0.38 22.63
CA GLY A 109 -20.27 0.74 23.50
C GLY A 109 -19.07 1.58 23.08
N ALA A 110 -18.44 1.27 21.94
CA ALA A 110 -17.42 2.14 21.36
C ALA A 110 -18.07 3.40 20.75
N GLU A 111 -17.53 4.56 21.07
CA GLU A 111 -17.99 5.85 20.54
C GLU A 111 -17.21 6.22 19.27
N LYS A 112 -15.89 6.04 19.31
CA LYS A 112 -14.96 6.24 18.20
C LYS A 112 -13.83 5.23 18.28
N TYR A 113 -13.10 5.14 17.18
CA TYR A 113 -11.89 4.34 17.06
C TYR A 113 -10.71 5.23 16.71
N ARG A 114 -9.55 4.93 17.26
CA ARG A 114 -8.25 5.50 16.87
C ARG A 114 -7.41 4.43 16.23
N VAL A 115 -6.96 4.72 15.01
CA VAL A 115 -6.12 3.84 14.20
C VAL A 115 -4.67 4.24 14.37
N TYR A 116 -3.79 3.26 14.48
CA TYR A 116 -2.35 3.45 14.61
C TYR A 116 -1.61 2.58 13.61
N TYR A 117 -0.44 3.04 13.19
CA TYR A 117 0.59 2.21 12.56
C TYR A 117 1.81 2.11 13.47
N LYS A 118 2.60 1.06 13.28
CA LYS A 118 3.84 0.87 14.02
C LYS A 118 5.00 1.40 13.20
N ASP A 119 5.83 2.24 13.83
CA ASP A 119 7.06 2.78 13.28
C ASP A 119 8.19 2.48 14.27
N GLY A 120 9.16 1.66 13.83
CA GLY A 120 10.17 1.15 14.74
C GLY A 120 9.56 0.44 15.94
N GLU A 121 9.76 0.94 17.14
CA GLU A 121 9.18 0.38 18.38
C GLU A 121 7.88 1.04 18.82
N GLY A 122 7.50 2.15 18.20
CA GLY A 122 6.37 3.00 18.61
C GLY A 122 5.08 2.79 17.82
N TRP A 123 3.97 3.24 18.41
CA TRP A 123 2.66 3.35 17.76
C TRP A 123 2.35 4.81 17.45
N ASN A 124 2.20 5.13 16.18
CA ASN A 124 1.87 6.46 15.69
C ASN A 124 0.40 6.54 15.27
N LYS A 125 -0.27 7.59 15.70
CA LYS A 125 -1.66 7.85 15.36
C LYS A 125 -1.79 8.15 13.87
N LEU A 126 -2.73 7.48 13.19
CA LEU A 126 -3.15 7.79 11.84
C LEU A 126 -4.41 8.65 11.82
N ALA A 127 -5.49 8.16 12.44
CA ALA A 127 -6.78 8.82 12.37
C ALA A 127 -7.68 8.45 13.55
N ASP A 128 -8.71 9.27 13.76
CA ASP A 128 -9.87 8.99 14.58
C ASP A 128 -11.10 8.84 13.66
N THR A 129 -11.90 7.78 13.82
CA THR A 129 -13.08 7.49 12.99
C THR A 129 -14.22 6.90 13.79
N THR A 130 -15.46 7.14 13.37
CA THR A 130 -16.66 6.48 13.90
C THR A 130 -17.00 5.18 13.16
N GLY A 131 -16.42 5.00 11.96
CA GLY A 131 -16.55 3.79 11.15
C GLY A 131 -15.72 2.63 11.69
N ASN A 132 -15.93 1.45 11.14
CA ASN A 132 -15.15 0.25 11.44
C ASN A 132 -14.19 -0.14 10.31
N SER A 133 -13.80 0.85 9.49
CA SER A 133 -12.76 0.72 8.46
C SER A 133 -11.99 2.02 8.32
N TYR A 134 -10.78 1.91 7.80
CA TYR A 134 -9.90 3.04 7.49
C TYR A 134 -9.02 2.69 6.30
N LEU A 135 -8.83 3.64 5.37
CA LEU A 135 -7.90 3.53 4.26
C LEU A 135 -6.66 4.39 4.56
N ASP A 136 -5.53 3.73 4.70
CA ASP A 136 -4.24 4.39 4.89
C ASP A 136 -3.59 4.70 3.54
N MET A 137 -3.74 5.95 3.09
CA MET A 137 -3.20 6.46 1.81
C MET A 137 -1.80 7.08 1.96
N GLY A 138 -1.28 7.24 3.16
CA GLY A 138 -0.03 7.94 3.44
C GLY A 138 1.25 7.08 3.32
N LEU A 139 1.20 5.94 2.62
CA LEU A 139 2.31 4.98 2.56
C LEU A 139 3.55 5.56 1.88
N VAL A 140 3.40 6.15 0.71
CA VAL A 140 4.52 6.69 -0.09
C VAL A 140 5.26 7.79 0.66
N SER A 141 4.54 8.71 1.31
CA SER A 141 5.18 9.78 2.09
C SER A 141 5.91 9.27 3.34
N ARG A 142 5.47 8.14 3.89
CA ARG A 142 6.13 7.48 5.02
C ARG A 142 7.37 6.68 4.61
N GLU A 143 7.34 5.99 3.47
CA GLU A 143 8.52 5.30 2.92
C GLU A 143 9.69 6.25 2.65
N LEU A 144 9.38 7.46 2.16
CA LEU A 144 10.39 8.50 1.94
C LEU A 144 10.98 9.07 3.26
N SER A 145 10.23 9.01 4.36
CA SER A 145 10.65 9.49 5.68
C SER A 145 11.26 8.42 6.57
N ILE A 146 10.92 7.15 6.35
CA ILE A 146 11.46 5.99 7.08
C ILE A 146 12.66 5.45 6.31
N LYS A 147 13.80 6.14 6.41
CA LYS A 147 15.08 5.52 6.14
C LYS A 147 15.20 4.34 7.10
N ASP A 148 15.10 3.11 6.57
CA ASP A 148 15.69 1.92 7.15
C ASP A 148 14.91 1.05 8.15
N ASN A 149 13.57 0.96 8.12
CA ASN A 149 12.87 -0.09 8.88
C ASN A 149 11.65 -0.74 8.20
N SER A 150 11.52 -0.66 6.89
CA SER A 150 10.62 -1.57 6.17
C SER A 150 11.32 -2.93 6.01
N VAL A 151 11.27 -3.75 7.05
CA VAL A 151 11.58 -5.16 6.89
C VAL A 151 10.59 -5.73 5.89
N ASN A 152 10.95 -5.75 4.61
CA ASN A 152 10.21 -6.33 3.50
C ASN A 152 8.82 -5.73 3.21
N GLY A 153 8.64 -4.40 3.20
CA GLY A 153 7.34 -3.80 2.85
C GLY A 153 6.18 -4.20 3.78
N GLN A 154 6.47 -4.53 5.03
CA GLN A 154 5.48 -4.98 6.00
C GLN A 154 5.04 -3.82 6.89
N TYR A 155 3.74 -3.53 6.85
CA TYR A 155 3.09 -2.53 7.71
C TYR A 155 2.31 -3.22 8.82
N ILE A 156 2.36 -2.65 10.03
CA ILE A 156 1.69 -3.21 11.21
C ILE A 156 0.72 -2.16 11.76
N TYR A 157 -0.52 -2.57 11.99
CA TYR A 157 -1.60 -1.69 12.43
C TYR A 157 -2.29 -2.20 13.69
N THR A 158 -2.80 -1.27 14.48
CA THR A 158 -3.70 -1.57 15.60
C THR A 158 -4.81 -0.52 15.68
N VAL A 159 -5.89 -0.87 16.38
CA VAL A 159 -7.04 0.01 16.59
C VAL A 159 -7.42 -0.02 18.06
N ARG A 160 -7.89 1.11 18.58
CA ARG A 160 -8.32 1.29 19.95
C ARG A 160 -9.64 2.08 20.03
N CYS A 161 -10.55 1.71 20.92
CA CYS A 161 -11.73 2.54 21.18
C CYS A 161 -11.35 3.76 22.02
N ILE A 162 -11.92 4.90 21.67
CA ILE A 162 -11.71 6.19 22.34
C ILE A 162 -13.06 6.87 22.62
N SER A 163 -13.07 7.80 23.57
CA SER A 163 -14.24 8.66 23.84
C SER A 163 -14.60 9.53 22.64
N SER A 164 -15.83 10.04 22.59
CA SER A 164 -16.34 10.90 21.51
C SER A 164 -15.49 12.13 21.25
N ASN A 165 -14.92 12.72 22.31
CA ASN A 165 -14.01 13.86 22.23
C ASN A 165 -12.54 13.45 21.93
N GLY A 166 -12.23 12.16 21.84
CA GLY A 166 -10.90 11.64 21.53
C GLY A 166 -9.88 11.75 22.69
N LYS A 167 -10.28 12.24 23.88
CA LYS A 167 -9.34 12.50 24.99
C LYS A 167 -9.06 11.27 25.86
N ALA A 168 -10.00 10.33 25.94
CA ALA A 168 -9.88 9.15 26.81
C ALA A 168 -9.86 7.86 25.99
N PHE A 169 -9.04 6.89 26.42
CA PHE A 169 -9.05 5.53 25.92
C PHE A 169 -10.15 4.72 26.61
N GLN A 170 -11.00 4.07 25.82
CA GLN A 170 -12.12 3.26 26.34
C GLN A 170 -11.82 1.76 26.25
N SER A 171 -10.83 1.33 25.48
CA SER A 171 -10.43 -0.06 25.36
C SER A 171 -8.92 -0.25 25.45
N GLY A 172 -8.48 -1.50 25.59
CA GLY A 172 -7.14 -1.90 25.23
C GLY A 172 -6.91 -1.84 23.72
N TYR A 173 -5.75 -2.32 23.26
CA TYR A 173 -5.40 -2.49 21.85
C TYR A 173 -4.59 -3.78 21.68
N ASP A 174 -4.52 -4.29 20.46
CA ASP A 174 -3.66 -5.42 20.12
C ASP A 174 -2.21 -4.93 20.01
N THR A 175 -1.37 -5.32 20.97
CA THR A 175 0.04 -4.93 21.04
C THR A 175 0.90 -5.58 19.97
N LYS A 176 0.47 -6.71 19.40
CA LYS A 176 1.14 -7.36 18.26
C LYS A 176 0.77 -6.69 16.94
N GLY A 177 -0.45 -6.17 16.85
CA GLY A 177 -1.02 -5.57 15.66
C GLY A 177 -1.34 -6.58 14.55
N SER A 178 -1.95 -6.07 13.49
CA SER A 178 -2.23 -6.81 12.27
C SER A 178 -1.30 -6.37 11.16
N LYS A 179 -0.74 -7.33 10.45
CA LYS A 179 0.26 -7.10 9.41
C LYS A 179 -0.40 -6.96 8.03
N ALA A 180 0.13 -6.07 7.22
CA ALA A 180 -0.16 -5.97 5.79
C ALA A 180 1.16 -5.95 5.03
N ASN A 181 1.27 -6.76 3.98
CA ASN A 181 2.42 -6.78 3.09
C ASN A 181 2.00 -6.13 1.78
N LEU A 182 2.75 -5.15 1.29
CA LEU A 182 2.45 -4.48 0.02
C LEU A 182 2.64 -5.43 -1.18
N GLY A 183 3.53 -6.40 -1.09
CA GLY A 183 3.93 -7.21 -2.25
C GLY A 183 4.79 -6.37 -3.20
N ASN A 184 4.83 -6.76 -4.48
CA ASN A 184 5.52 -6.01 -5.52
C ASN A 184 4.80 -4.69 -5.78
N GLU A 185 5.54 -3.69 -6.24
CA GLU A 185 4.97 -2.43 -6.72
C GLU A 185 3.90 -2.67 -7.80
N CYS A 186 2.98 -1.72 -7.91
CA CYS A 186 2.00 -1.73 -8.99
C CYS A 186 2.68 -1.38 -10.31
N PRO A 187 2.65 -2.22 -11.36
CA PRO A 187 3.08 -1.79 -12.67
C PRO A 187 2.21 -0.61 -13.14
N GLU A 188 2.84 0.50 -13.44
CA GLU A 188 2.15 1.69 -13.96
C GLU A 188 2.27 1.77 -15.47
N ILE A 189 1.14 1.92 -16.16
CA ILE A 189 1.13 2.12 -17.60
C ILE A 189 1.70 3.52 -17.91
N VAL A 190 2.87 3.55 -18.54
CA VAL A 190 3.59 4.78 -18.88
C VAL A 190 3.30 5.26 -20.29
N ARG A 191 2.88 4.34 -21.18
CA ARG A 191 2.60 4.68 -22.58
C ARG A 191 1.54 3.76 -23.17
N VAL A 192 0.63 4.33 -23.94
CA VAL A 192 -0.31 3.61 -24.81
C VAL A 192 -0.31 4.26 -26.17
N ASP A 193 -0.07 3.47 -27.22
CA ASP A 193 0.07 3.99 -28.58
C ASP A 193 -0.55 3.05 -29.61
N SER A 194 -0.93 3.62 -30.76
CA SER A 194 -1.31 2.83 -31.94
C SER A 194 -0.03 2.39 -32.67
N MET A 195 0.36 1.13 -32.55
CA MET A 195 1.58 0.57 -33.14
C MET A 195 1.39 -0.88 -33.55
N HIS A 196 2.15 -1.33 -34.54
CA HIS A 196 2.21 -2.73 -35.00
C HIS A 196 0.86 -3.35 -35.35
N GLY A 197 -0.04 -2.55 -35.95
CA GLY A 197 -1.38 -3.00 -36.30
C GLY A 197 -2.30 -3.25 -35.10
N GLY A 198 -2.03 -2.60 -33.98
CA GLY A 198 -2.80 -2.74 -32.73
C GLY A 198 -2.59 -1.57 -31.78
N ILE A 199 -2.87 -1.81 -30.50
CA ILE A 199 -2.55 -0.90 -29.40
C ILE A 199 -1.40 -1.50 -28.60
N THR A 200 -0.27 -0.83 -28.58
CA THR A 200 0.87 -1.20 -27.72
C THR A 200 0.77 -0.46 -26.42
N VAL A 201 0.78 -1.22 -25.34
CA VAL A 201 0.73 -0.74 -23.95
C VAL A 201 2.07 -1.07 -23.32
N SER A 202 2.75 -0.07 -22.73
CA SER A 202 4.02 -0.24 -22.01
C SER A 202 3.87 0.25 -20.58
N TRP A 203 4.57 -0.38 -19.66
CA TRP A 203 4.50 -0.11 -18.22
C TRP A 203 5.86 -0.18 -17.54
N THR A 204 5.93 0.27 -16.29
CA THR A 204 7.15 0.25 -15.47
C THR A 204 7.59 -1.19 -15.19
N ASP A 205 8.91 -1.43 -15.24
CA ASP A 205 9.48 -2.74 -14.94
C ASP A 205 9.69 -2.89 -13.43
N VAL A 206 8.71 -3.51 -12.77
CA VAL A 206 8.64 -3.65 -11.30
C VAL A 206 8.43 -5.10 -10.84
N CYS A 207 8.29 -6.06 -11.76
CA CYS A 207 8.17 -7.46 -11.37
C CYS A 207 9.53 -8.04 -10.96
N GLU A 208 9.58 -8.65 -9.77
CA GLU A 208 10.76 -9.39 -9.30
C GLU A 208 11.05 -10.61 -10.18
N ASP A 209 12.27 -11.13 -10.09
CA ASP A 209 12.71 -12.36 -10.74
C ASP A 209 11.69 -13.49 -10.51
N ASN A 210 11.42 -14.27 -11.56
CA ASN A 210 10.42 -15.34 -11.57
C ASN A 210 8.95 -14.91 -11.51
N SER A 211 8.64 -13.64 -11.74
CA SER A 211 7.29 -13.12 -11.94
C SER A 211 7.00 -12.83 -13.42
N LYS A 212 5.74 -12.60 -13.74
CA LYS A 212 5.27 -12.19 -15.07
C LYS A 212 4.30 -11.04 -14.91
N TYR A 213 4.13 -10.27 -15.96
CA TYR A 213 3.04 -9.31 -16.08
C TYR A 213 1.81 -9.99 -16.64
N ARG A 214 0.66 -9.63 -16.09
CA ARG A 214 -0.65 -9.95 -16.66
C ARG A 214 -1.36 -8.67 -17.04
N ILE A 215 -1.60 -8.52 -18.36
CA ILE A 215 -2.33 -7.38 -18.91
C ILE A 215 -3.81 -7.71 -19.10
N TYR A 216 -4.65 -6.72 -18.86
CA TYR A 216 -6.09 -6.79 -18.99
C TYR A 216 -6.63 -5.64 -19.84
N VAL A 217 -7.77 -5.90 -20.50
CA VAL A 217 -8.61 -4.87 -21.10
C VAL A 217 -9.99 -4.86 -20.42
N LYS A 218 -10.61 -3.70 -20.31
CA LYS A 218 -11.94 -3.55 -19.71
C LYS A 218 -13.00 -3.80 -20.78
N GLU A 219 -13.81 -4.84 -20.59
CA GLU A 219 -14.94 -5.17 -21.44
C GLU A 219 -16.23 -5.19 -20.61
N LYS A 220 -17.24 -4.41 -21.02
CA LYS A 220 -18.56 -4.35 -20.32
C LYS A 220 -18.43 -4.13 -18.80
N GLY A 221 -17.47 -3.28 -18.39
CA GLY A 221 -17.24 -2.96 -16.97
C GLY A 221 -16.36 -3.95 -16.20
N SER A 222 -15.99 -5.09 -16.79
CA SER A 222 -15.17 -6.13 -16.16
C SER A 222 -13.80 -6.25 -16.83
N TRP A 223 -12.77 -6.63 -16.04
CA TRP A 223 -11.43 -6.86 -16.55
C TRP A 223 -11.31 -8.25 -17.20
N LYS A 224 -10.95 -8.28 -18.47
CA LYS A 224 -10.67 -9.50 -19.24
C LYS A 224 -9.17 -9.62 -19.47
N LYS A 225 -8.59 -10.77 -19.12
CA LYS A 225 -7.19 -11.07 -19.38
C LYS A 225 -6.90 -11.07 -20.89
N LEU A 226 -5.84 -10.38 -21.28
CA LEU A 226 -5.28 -10.43 -22.64
C LEU A 226 -4.13 -11.45 -22.71
N ALA A 227 -3.12 -11.28 -21.86
CA ALA A 227 -1.93 -12.13 -21.88
C ALA A 227 -1.20 -12.18 -20.54
N ASP A 228 -0.30 -13.15 -20.39
CA ASP A 228 0.83 -13.15 -19.45
C ASP A 228 2.11 -12.98 -20.28
N THR A 229 3.01 -12.08 -19.85
CA THR A 229 4.27 -11.77 -20.54
C THR A 229 5.39 -11.50 -19.54
N THR A 230 6.63 -11.72 -19.94
CA THR A 230 7.82 -11.30 -19.19
C THR A 230 8.30 -9.90 -19.63
N ASN A 231 7.83 -9.42 -20.78
CA ASN A 231 8.15 -8.08 -21.26
C ASN A 231 7.31 -7.02 -20.54
N ASN A 232 7.83 -5.83 -20.39
CA ASN A 232 7.12 -4.67 -19.84
C ASN A 232 6.25 -3.94 -20.87
N TYR A 233 5.88 -4.63 -21.96
CA TYR A 233 4.94 -4.16 -22.98
C TYR A 233 4.12 -5.30 -23.55
N TYR A 234 3.01 -4.94 -24.21
CA TYR A 234 2.13 -5.87 -24.92
C TYR A 234 1.38 -5.15 -26.04
N THR A 235 1.25 -5.77 -27.22
CA THR A 235 0.44 -5.26 -28.32
C THR A 235 -0.90 -6.00 -28.39
N HIS A 236 -1.98 -5.29 -28.09
CA HIS A 236 -3.34 -5.77 -28.26
C HIS A 236 -3.76 -5.67 -29.72
N LYS A 237 -3.76 -6.79 -30.42
CA LYS A 237 -4.23 -6.92 -31.81
C LYS A 237 -5.77 -7.09 -31.84
N ASN A 238 -6.35 -7.09 -33.05
CA ASN A 238 -7.79 -7.22 -33.28
C ASN A 238 -8.64 -6.10 -32.65
N VAL A 239 -8.09 -4.90 -32.59
CA VAL A 239 -8.75 -3.68 -32.15
C VAL A 239 -9.43 -2.97 -33.33
N LYS A 240 -10.50 -2.22 -33.08
CA LYS A 240 -11.26 -1.51 -34.11
C LYS A 240 -10.97 -0.01 -34.05
N ALA A 241 -10.67 0.60 -35.20
CA ALA A 241 -10.45 2.03 -35.32
C ALA A 241 -11.63 2.85 -34.75
N GLY A 242 -11.33 3.93 -34.05
CA GLY A 242 -12.31 4.80 -33.41
C GLY A 242 -12.86 4.28 -32.09
N GLN A 243 -12.60 3.03 -31.72
CA GLN A 243 -13.04 2.45 -30.43
C GLN A 243 -12.07 2.84 -29.30
N THR A 244 -12.63 2.91 -28.09
CA THR A 244 -11.88 3.23 -26.86
C THR A 244 -11.67 1.95 -26.05
N TYR A 245 -10.43 1.76 -25.58
CA TYR A 245 -10.00 0.62 -24.78
C TYR A 245 -9.38 1.11 -23.48
N THR A 246 -9.65 0.42 -22.37
CA THR A 246 -9.04 0.74 -21.07
C THR A 246 -8.23 -0.46 -20.61
N TYR A 247 -6.99 -0.22 -20.20
CA TYR A 247 -6.03 -1.25 -19.84
C TYR A 247 -5.59 -1.13 -18.39
N THR A 248 -5.22 -2.26 -17.79
CA THR A 248 -4.50 -2.33 -16.52
C THR A 248 -3.55 -3.53 -16.52
N VAL A 249 -2.53 -3.45 -15.67
CA VAL A 249 -1.48 -4.47 -15.57
C VAL A 249 -1.24 -4.80 -14.11
N ARG A 250 -0.84 -6.03 -13.83
CA ARG A 250 -0.36 -6.45 -12.51
C ARG A 250 0.68 -7.58 -12.63
N CYS A 251 1.51 -7.73 -11.60
CA CYS A 251 2.42 -8.86 -11.51
C CYS A 251 1.70 -10.13 -11.06
N VAL A 252 2.13 -11.26 -11.62
CA VAL A 252 1.67 -12.61 -11.24
C VAL A 252 2.88 -13.53 -11.05
N SER A 253 2.74 -14.56 -10.23
CA SER A 253 3.76 -15.61 -10.06
C SER A 253 4.10 -16.27 -11.40
N LYS A 254 5.28 -16.89 -11.49
CA LYS A 254 5.78 -17.58 -12.70
C LYS A 254 4.78 -18.58 -13.28
N ASP A 255 4.03 -19.27 -12.43
CA ASP A 255 2.97 -20.21 -12.84
C ASP A 255 1.62 -19.53 -13.16
N GLY A 256 1.54 -18.20 -12.98
CA GLY A 256 0.34 -17.39 -13.24
C GLY A 256 -0.82 -17.60 -12.26
N LYS A 257 -0.63 -18.36 -11.17
CA LYS A 257 -1.73 -18.73 -10.25
C LYS A 257 -1.97 -17.71 -9.15
N LYS A 258 -0.94 -16.95 -8.77
CA LYS A 258 -1.03 -15.96 -7.69
C LYS A 258 -0.75 -14.56 -8.23
N PHE A 259 -1.49 -13.57 -7.73
CA PHE A 259 -1.16 -12.18 -7.93
C PHE A 259 -0.09 -11.77 -6.92
N THR A 260 0.97 -11.14 -7.40
CA THR A 260 2.11 -10.69 -6.58
C THR A 260 2.16 -9.16 -6.44
N SER A 261 1.35 -8.42 -7.22
CA SER A 261 1.14 -6.99 -7.04
C SER A 261 -0.34 -6.61 -7.01
N ILE A 262 -0.62 -5.40 -6.60
CA ILE A 262 -1.88 -4.69 -6.84
C ILE A 262 -1.97 -4.24 -8.31
N TYR A 263 -3.05 -3.55 -8.68
CA TYR A 263 -3.25 -2.99 -10.02
C TYR A 263 -4.05 -1.70 -9.95
N ASN A 264 -3.93 -0.86 -10.95
CA ASN A 264 -4.74 0.36 -11.08
C ASN A 264 -6.18 -0.01 -11.49
N PRO A 265 -7.20 0.15 -10.61
CA PRO A 265 -8.59 -0.23 -10.89
C PRO A 265 -9.28 0.71 -11.88
N SER A 266 -8.78 1.93 -12.05
CA SER A 266 -9.27 2.87 -13.06
C SER A 266 -8.75 2.50 -14.45
N GLY A 267 -7.50 2.02 -14.51
CA GLY A 267 -6.79 1.74 -15.76
C GLY A 267 -6.43 3.00 -16.55
N VAL A 268 -5.82 2.80 -17.71
CA VAL A 268 -5.49 3.85 -18.67
C VAL A 268 -6.33 3.67 -19.93
N THR A 269 -7.00 4.73 -20.35
CA THR A 269 -7.94 4.71 -21.47
C THR A 269 -7.31 5.31 -22.70
N PHE A 270 -7.46 4.63 -23.85
CA PHE A 270 -6.92 5.05 -25.14
C PHE A 270 -7.93 4.82 -26.27
N LYS A 271 -8.07 5.80 -27.14
CA LYS A 271 -8.88 5.69 -28.36
C LYS A 271 -8.00 5.24 -29.53
N TYR A 272 -8.23 4.04 -30.03
CA TYR A 272 -7.45 3.47 -31.12
C TYR A 272 -7.61 4.27 -32.42
N LYS A 273 -6.48 4.62 -33.01
CA LYS A 273 -6.37 5.14 -34.37
C LYS A 273 -5.68 4.08 -35.20
N THR A 274 -5.97 4.02 -36.50
CA THR A 274 -5.22 3.14 -37.41
C THR A 274 -3.74 3.47 -37.35
N THR A 275 -2.90 2.43 -37.38
CA THR A 275 -1.45 2.61 -37.36
C THR A 275 -0.96 3.13 -38.70
N ASP A 276 0.03 3.99 -38.64
CA ASP A 276 0.82 4.34 -39.79
C ASP A 276 1.86 3.24 -40.01
N LYS A 277 1.74 2.52 -41.14
CA LYS A 277 2.66 1.40 -41.47
C LYS A 277 4.09 1.85 -41.61
N THR A 278 4.31 3.06 -42.13
CA THR A 278 5.64 3.66 -42.32
C THR A 278 6.28 3.91 -40.95
N ARG A 279 5.54 4.53 -40.03
CA ARG A 279 6.00 4.76 -38.66
C ARG A 279 6.32 3.44 -37.92
N ASP A 280 5.46 2.44 -38.04
CA ASP A 280 5.70 1.13 -37.46
C ASP A 280 6.99 0.49 -37.98
N ALA A 281 7.24 0.58 -39.29
CA ALA A 281 8.45 0.07 -39.93
C ALA A 281 9.72 0.79 -39.47
N TYR A 282 9.68 2.10 -39.25
CA TYR A 282 10.80 2.85 -38.68
C TYR A 282 11.11 2.44 -37.25
N ILE A 283 10.08 2.25 -36.43
CA ILE A 283 10.25 1.80 -35.03
C ILE A 283 10.85 0.39 -34.99
N ASP A 284 10.35 -0.52 -35.82
CA ASP A 284 10.91 -1.88 -35.94
C ASP A 284 12.38 -1.85 -36.39
N TYR A 285 12.74 -0.96 -37.28
CA TYR A 285 14.11 -0.78 -37.69
C TYR A 285 15.00 -0.30 -36.54
N LEU A 286 14.57 0.72 -35.78
CA LEU A 286 15.32 1.23 -34.64
C LEU A 286 15.52 0.16 -33.56
N LEU A 287 14.46 -0.58 -33.24
CA LEU A 287 14.54 -1.66 -32.25
C LEU A 287 15.45 -2.80 -32.69
N LYS A 288 15.43 -3.17 -33.98
CA LYS A 288 16.29 -4.21 -34.53
C LYS A 288 17.78 -3.83 -34.48
N HIS A 289 18.09 -2.56 -34.62
CA HIS A 289 19.43 -2.01 -34.63
C HIS A 289 19.81 -1.32 -33.32
N GLU A 290 19.09 -1.61 -32.25
CA GLU A 290 19.30 -1.01 -30.92
C GLU A 290 20.76 -1.16 -30.44
N SER A 291 21.38 -2.32 -30.68
CA SER A 291 22.79 -2.55 -30.35
C SER A 291 23.79 -1.66 -31.07
N GLU A 292 23.41 -1.11 -32.22
CA GLU A 292 24.24 -0.17 -32.97
C GLU A 292 24.21 1.25 -32.37
N TRP A 293 23.10 1.60 -31.70
CA TRP A 293 22.88 2.92 -31.09
C TRP A 293 23.30 2.98 -29.61
N LEU A 294 23.13 1.87 -28.85
CA LEU A 294 23.41 1.82 -27.43
C LEU A 294 24.87 1.96 -26.99
N PRO A 295 25.89 1.46 -27.74
CA PRO A 295 27.28 1.63 -27.30
C PRO A 295 27.71 3.09 -27.22
N GLU A 296 27.19 3.95 -28.07
CA GLU A 296 27.52 5.38 -28.12
C GLU A 296 26.90 6.17 -26.95
N LEU A 297 25.81 5.66 -26.37
CA LEU A 297 25.17 6.24 -25.18
C LEU A 297 25.94 5.95 -23.87
N LYS A 298 26.95 5.06 -23.91
CA LYS A 298 27.71 4.63 -22.70
C LYS A 298 29.03 5.35 -22.50
N VAL A 299 29.46 6.17 -23.41
CA VAL A 299 30.77 6.88 -23.36
C VAL A 299 30.56 8.36 -23.09
N GLY A 300 30.64 8.72 -21.80
CA GLY A 300 30.72 10.12 -21.35
C GLY A 300 29.38 10.82 -21.16
N ASN A 301 29.42 11.90 -20.39
CA ASN A 301 28.28 12.74 -19.95
C ASN A 301 27.55 13.52 -21.09
N VAL A 302 27.48 13.02 -22.31
CA VAL A 302 26.81 13.72 -23.41
C VAL A 302 25.58 12.95 -23.83
N ALA A 303 24.47 13.56 -23.55
CA ALA A 303 23.15 13.11 -23.83
C ALA A 303 22.80 13.05 -25.30
N LEU A 304 22.06 12.01 -25.66
CA LEU A 304 20.96 12.01 -26.59
C LEU A 304 21.33 11.95 -28.07
N ALA A 305 21.30 10.74 -28.59
CA ALA A 305 20.80 10.53 -29.94
C ALA A 305 19.33 10.99 -29.99
N GLY A 306 18.99 11.95 -30.76
CA GLY A 306 17.63 12.39 -31.03
C GLY A 306 17.07 11.59 -32.22
N VAL A 307 15.80 11.21 -32.14
CA VAL A 307 15.07 10.63 -33.28
C VAL A 307 13.96 11.59 -33.65
N GLN A 308 13.91 11.95 -34.93
CA GLN A 308 12.92 12.87 -35.50
C GLN A 308 12.34 12.31 -36.80
N PHE A 309 11.05 12.60 -37.04
CA PHE A 309 10.40 12.32 -38.31
C PHE A 309 10.11 13.65 -39.03
N ALA A 310 10.48 13.74 -40.26
CA ALA A 310 10.17 14.88 -41.10
C ALA A 310 10.04 14.42 -42.57
N ASP A 311 9.01 14.89 -43.26
CA ASP A 311 8.84 14.69 -44.70
C ASP A 311 9.74 15.72 -45.42
N LEU A 312 10.95 15.28 -45.73
CA LEU A 312 12.02 16.15 -46.27
C LEU A 312 11.95 16.35 -47.78
N ASP A 313 11.38 15.40 -48.51
CA ASP A 313 11.23 15.44 -49.94
C ASP A 313 9.79 15.75 -50.42
N PHE A 314 8.88 15.96 -49.45
CA PHE A 314 7.48 16.30 -49.66
C PHE A 314 6.70 15.24 -50.47
N ASP A 315 7.08 13.97 -50.36
CA ASP A 315 6.37 12.85 -51.00
C ASP A 315 5.23 12.29 -50.17
N GLY A 316 5.01 12.80 -48.95
CA GLY A 316 4.00 12.41 -48.02
C GLY A 316 4.43 11.23 -47.12
N VAL A 317 5.66 10.75 -47.25
CA VAL A 317 6.25 9.70 -46.41
C VAL A 317 7.36 10.34 -45.56
N PRO A 318 7.20 10.48 -44.24
CA PRO A 318 8.24 11.14 -43.44
C PRO A 318 9.50 10.28 -43.35
N GLU A 319 10.68 10.91 -43.49
CA GLU A 319 11.99 10.32 -43.24
C GLU A 319 12.25 10.18 -41.75
N LEU A 320 13.04 9.16 -41.39
CA LEU A 320 13.60 8.96 -40.08
C LEU A 320 14.96 9.66 -39.99
N ILE A 321 15.08 10.65 -39.13
CA ILE A 321 16.32 11.35 -38.83
C ILE A 321 16.85 10.85 -37.51
N VAL A 322 18.01 10.22 -37.50
CA VAL A 322 18.72 9.75 -36.30
C VAL A 322 19.90 10.69 -36.07
N GLN A 323 19.88 11.38 -34.94
CA GLN A 323 20.97 12.23 -34.50
C GLN A 323 21.88 11.43 -33.56
N GLU A 324 23.14 11.29 -33.96
CA GLU A 324 24.19 10.61 -33.20
C GLU A 324 25.10 11.67 -32.55
N ALA A 325 25.42 11.48 -31.26
CA ALA A 325 26.46 12.25 -30.60
C ALA A 325 27.82 11.76 -31.12
N GLY A 326 28.63 12.64 -31.64
CA GLY A 326 29.99 12.30 -32.11
C GLY A 326 30.99 12.21 -30.96
N ASP A 327 32.17 11.64 -31.23
CA ASP A 327 33.29 11.41 -30.30
C ASP A 327 33.86 12.65 -29.61
N LYS A 328 33.45 13.85 -30.03
CA LYS A 328 33.90 15.13 -29.48
C LYS A 328 32.73 16.03 -29.16
N GLU A 329 32.85 16.79 -28.12
CA GLU A 329 31.79 17.61 -27.45
C GLU A 329 30.96 18.54 -28.37
N TYR A 330 31.19 18.59 -29.66
CA TYR A 330 30.58 19.56 -30.58
C TYR A 330 30.16 18.99 -31.95
N TYR A 331 30.08 17.65 -32.09
CA TYR A 331 29.67 17.05 -33.35
C TYR A 331 28.34 16.32 -33.21
N LEU A 332 27.34 16.74 -33.95
CA LEU A 332 26.10 16.03 -34.18
C LEU A 332 26.10 15.48 -35.60
N ASN A 333 26.09 14.16 -35.69
CA ASN A 333 25.92 13.50 -36.99
C ASN A 333 24.44 13.18 -37.16
N ALA A 334 23.85 13.50 -38.28
CA ALA A 334 22.48 13.13 -38.59
C ALA A 334 22.45 12.13 -39.75
N LYS A 335 21.91 10.96 -39.52
CA LYS A 335 21.61 9.97 -40.56
C LYS A 335 20.12 10.07 -40.92
N VAL A 336 19.83 10.19 -42.20
CA VAL A 336 18.49 10.29 -42.75
C VAL A 336 18.15 9.00 -43.47
N TYR A 337 17.10 8.34 -43.07
CA TYR A 337 16.60 7.11 -43.66
C TYR A 337 15.24 7.34 -44.28
N THR A 338 15.00 6.83 -45.48
CA THR A 338 13.66 6.73 -46.05
C THR A 338 13.18 5.30 -46.09
N PHE A 339 11.84 5.11 -45.99
CA PHE A 339 11.19 3.84 -46.14
C PHE A 339 10.30 3.81 -47.37
N LYS A 340 10.80 3.17 -48.43
CA LYS A 340 10.12 3.10 -49.72
C LYS A 340 10.05 1.64 -50.20
N ASP A 341 8.93 1.22 -50.74
CA ASP A 341 8.68 -0.13 -51.24
C ASP A 341 9.05 -1.26 -50.25
N GLY A 342 8.81 -1.04 -48.94
CA GLY A 342 9.10 -2.01 -47.90
C GLY A 342 10.59 -2.12 -47.54
N LYS A 343 11.43 -1.21 -47.97
CA LYS A 343 12.88 -1.20 -47.71
C LYS A 343 13.32 0.10 -47.07
N PHE A 344 14.25 -0.01 -46.13
CA PHE A 344 15.01 1.12 -45.61
C PHE A 344 16.21 1.44 -46.52
N SER A 345 16.44 2.70 -46.78
CA SER A 345 17.64 3.18 -47.42
C SER A 345 18.16 4.43 -46.72
N LEU A 346 19.48 4.51 -46.51
CA LEU A 346 20.14 5.71 -46.05
C LEU A 346 20.14 6.72 -47.22
N VAL A 347 19.51 7.86 -47.03
CA VAL A 347 19.35 8.89 -48.09
C VAL A 347 20.46 9.92 -48.01
N GLY A 348 20.97 10.19 -46.83
CA GLY A 348 22.02 11.18 -46.61
C GLY A 348 22.68 11.08 -45.25
N PHE A 349 23.91 11.57 -45.20
CA PHE A 349 24.69 11.74 -44.00
C PHE A 349 25.16 13.19 -43.94
N GLU A 350 24.81 13.93 -42.91
CA GLU A 350 25.27 15.29 -42.70
C GLU A 350 26.21 15.33 -41.51
N ASP A 351 27.49 15.57 -41.74
CA ASP A 351 28.51 15.86 -40.72
C ASP A 351 28.59 17.38 -40.58
N ARG A 352 27.90 17.94 -39.59
CA ARG A 352 27.99 19.38 -39.29
C ARG A 352 29.00 19.61 -38.17
N LYS A 353 30.12 20.20 -38.55
CA LYS A 353 30.98 20.92 -37.61
C LYS A 353 30.19 22.15 -37.13
N SER A 354 29.83 22.20 -35.83
CA SER A 354 29.30 23.43 -35.25
C SER A 354 30.38 24.53 -35.39
N VAL A 355 30.07 25.56 -36.16
CA VAL A 355 30.87 26.79 -36.18
C VAL A 355 30.48 27.52 -34.87
N VAL A 356 31.48 27.73 -34.00
CA VAL A 356 31.39 28.60 -32.84
C VAL A 356 31.27 30.03 -33.31
#